data_fe5152e40f1a72516b76c7cd618cc28f
#
_entry.id   fe5152e40f1a72516b76c7cd618cc28f
#
_cell.length_a   1.000
_cell.length_b   1.000
_cell.length_c   1.000
_cell.angle_alpha   90.00
_cell.angle_beta   90.00
_cell.angle_gamma   90.00
#
_symmetry.space_group_name_H-M   'P 1'
#
loop_
_entity.id
_entity.type
_entity.pdbx_description
1 polymer ?
#
loop_
_entity_poly.entity_id
_entity_poly.type
_entity_poly.pdbx_seq_one_letter_code
_entity_poly.pdbx_strand_id
1 'polypeptide(L)'
;MEREQELAEKGLSPEYLEMVKECETYLSNIHQCACDLSGAAIASKIQRLELVVSRILEAVKKQPKKAQDLQKFMNYYMPTTWKLLDSYRNFEKEPIQSENILKTKKEIEETLDTINNAFETLLNDLFQSTAWDISSDISVLETMLAQEGLTGNKMKF
;
A
#
# COMPACT_ATOMS: atom_id res chain seq x y z
N MET A 1 -5.18 -10.95 28.30
CA MET A 1 -6.54 -10.46 28.16
C MET A 1 -6.65 -8.95 28.30
N GLU A 2 -6.13 -8.35 29.36
CA GLU A 2 -6.14 -6.89 29.47
C GLU A 2 -5.40 -6.21 28.32
N ARG A 3 -4.27 -6.77 27.91
CA ARG A 3 -3.48 -6.26 26.80
C ARG A 3 -4.23 -6.33 25.46
N GLU A 4 -4.99 -7.41 25.24
CA GLU A 4 -5.79 -7.56 24.02
C GLU A 4 -6.93 -6.55 23.99
N GLN A 5 -7.55 -6.29 25.13
CA GLN A 5 -8.62 -5.29 25.24
C GLN A 5 -8.08 -3.88 25.03
N GLU A 6 -6.91 -3.56 25.60
CA GLU A 6 -6.27 -2.27 25.39
C GLU A 6 -5.93 -2.05 23.91
N LEU A 7 -5.37 -3.10 23.26
CA LEU A 7 -5.03 -3.04 21.85
C LEU A 7 -6.27 -2.90 20.98
N ALA A 8 -7.36 -3.60 21.33
CA ALA A 8 -8.62 -3.50 20.61
C ALA A 8 -9.23 -2.10 20.73
N GLU A 9 -9.15 -1.47 21.89
CA GLU A 9 -9.63 -0.10 22.11
C GLU A 9 -8.86 0.91 21.23
N LYS A 10 -7.58 0.62 20.96
CA LYS A 10 -6.74 1.45 20.08
C LYS A 10 -6.88 1.09 18.60
N GLY A 11 -7.79 0.15 18.25
CA GLY A 11 -7.91 -0.37 16.89
C GLY A 11 -6.86 -1.43 16.57
N LEU A 12 -6.15 -1.95 17.57
CA LEU A 12 -5.07 -2.93 17.44
C LEU A 12 -5.55 -4.32 17.86
N SER A 13 -6.57 -4.84 17.16
CA SER A 13 -7.08 -6.18 17.43
C SER A 13 -6.07 -7.26 17.04
N PRO A 14 -6.22 -8.51 17.56
CA PRO A 14 -5.37 -9.62 17.12
C PRO A 14 -5.42 -9.82 15.60
N GLU A 15 -6.58 -9.65 14.98
CA GLU A 15 -6.75 -9.76 13.53
C GLU A 15 -5.94 -8.70 12.80
N TYR A 16 -5.95 -7.48 13.31
CA TYR A 16 -5.15 -6.38 12.76
C TYR A 16 -3.65 -6.70 12.84
N LEU A 17 -3.18 -7.13 13.99
CA LEU A 17 -1.77 -7.42 14.21
C LEU A 17 -1.29 -8.57 13.31
N GLU A 18 -2.13 -9.59 13.12
CA GLU A 18 -1.81 -10.70 12.23
C GLU A 18 -1.75 -10.24 10.78
N MET A 19 -2.68 -9.39 10.36
CA MET A 19 -2.73 -8.84 9.02
C MET A 19 -1.49 -7.99 8.71
N VAL A 20 -1.04 -7.17 9.66
CA VAL A 20 0.20 -6.40 9.54
C VAL A 20 1.38 -7.33 9.35
N LYS A 21 1.44 -8.40 10.14
CA LYS A 21 2.51 -9.39 10.06
C LYS A 21 2.54 -10.09 8.71
N GLU A 22 1.38 -10.47 8.19
CA GLU A 22 1.25 -11.06 6.86
C GLU A 22 1.75 -10.10 5.77
N CYS A 23 1.35 -8.83 5.87
CA CYS A 23 1.77 -7.81 4.92
C CYS A 23 3.30 -7.62 4.94
N GLU A 24 3.89 -7.60 6.13
CA GLU A 24 5.34 -7.52 6.28
C GLU A 24 6.04 -8.72 5.64
N THR A 25 5.46 -9.92 5.77
CA THR A 25 5.98 -11.13 5.13
C THR A 25 5.93 -11.01 3.61
N TYR A 26 4.81 -10.55 3.05
CA TYR A 26 4.72 -10.31 1.61
C TYR A 26 5.75 -9.29 1.15
N LEU A 27 5.92 -8.21 1.89
CA LEU A 27 6.92 -7.19 1.56
C LEU A 27 8.34 -7.77 1.52
N SER A 28 8.68 -8.59 2.49
CA SER A 28 9.97 -9.27 2.54
C SER A 28 10.17 -10.17 1.32
N ASN A 29 9.14 -10.93 0.96
CA ASN A 29 9.17 -11.82 -0.19
C ASN A 29 9.27 -11.04 -1.51
N ILE A 30 8.54 -9.94 -1.63
CA ILE A 30 8.59 -9.06 -2.80
C ILE A 30 9.97 -8.45 -2.94
N HIS A 31 10.56 -7.99 -1.84
CA HIS A 31 11.91 -7.44 -1.83
C HIS A 31 12.93 -8.45 -2.31
N GLN A 32 12.86 -9.68 -1.81
CA GLN A 32 13.76 -10.76 -2.23
C GLN A 32 13.57 -11.07 -3.72
N CYS A 33 12.33 -11.09 -4.18
CA CYS A 33 12.03 -11.30 -5.59
C CYS A 33 12.65 -10.19 -6.47
N ALA A 34 12.56 -8.94 -6.02
CA ALA A 34 13.18 -7.81 -6.72
C ALA A 34 14.70 -8.00 -6.81
N CYS A 35 15.33 -8.47 -5.74
CA CYS A 35 16.77 -8.75 -5.74
C CYS A 35 17.13 -9.90 -6.69
N ASP A 36 16.34 -10.97 -6.66
CA ASP A 36 16.57 -12.14 -7.51
C ASP A 36 16.40 -11.82 -9.00
N LEU A 37 15.55 -10.84 -9.31
CA LEU A 37 15.25 -10.43 -10.67
C LEU A 37 15.93 -9.11 -11.05
N SER A 38 16.93 -8.67 -10.30
CA SER A 38 17.69 -7.48 -10.63
C SER A 38 18.32 -7.65 -12.03
N GLY A 39 18.14 -6.66 -12.89
CA GLY A 39 18.58 -6.75 -14.28
C GLY A 39 17.52 -7.26 -15.23
N ALA A 40 16.43 -7.87 -14.77
CA ALA A 40 15.31 -8.25 -15.61
C ALA A 40 14.42 -7.04 -15.88
N ALA A 41 13.65 -7.09 -16.97
CA ALA A 41 12.76 -6.00 -17.37
C ALA A 41 11.71 -5.67 -16.30
N ILE A 42 11.30 -6.67 -15.52
CA ILE A 42 10.27 -6.52 -14.49
C ILE A 42 10.77 -5.87 -13.20
N ALA A 43 12.08 -5.77 -13.01
CA ALA A 43 12.68 -5.34 -11.73
C ALA A 43 12.16 -3.98 -11.25
N SER A 44 12.08 -2.99 -12.14
CA SER A 44 11.59 -1.67 -11.79
C SER A 44 10.12 -1.69 -11.37
N LYS A 45 9.33 -2.54 -11.99
CA LYS A 45 7.90 -2.71 -11.67
C LYS A 45 7.71 -3.35 -10.30
N ILE A 46 8.58 -4.30 -9.94
CA ILE A 46 8.54 -4.93 -8.62
C ILE A 46 8.97 -3.93 -7.54
N GLN A 47 9.97 -3.11 -7.81
CA GLN A 47 10.40 -2.06 -6.89
C GLN A 47 9.27 -1.05 -6.63
N ARG A 48 8.53 -0.68 -7.66
CA ARG A 48 7.37 0.20 -7.54
C ARG A 48 6.28 -0.47 -6.69
N LEU A 49 6.02 -1.75 -6.91
CA LEU A 49 5.07 -2.53 -6.12
C LEU A 49 5.45 -2.54 -4.65
N GLU A 50 6.71 -2.83 -4.35
CA GLU A 50 7.24 -2.83 -3.00
C GLU A 50 7.00 -1.49 -2.31
N LEU A 51 7.30 -0.40 -2.99
CA LEU A 51 7.12 0.94 -2.45
C LEU A 51 5.64 1.21 -2.15
N VAL A 52 4.74 0.92 -3.08
CA VAL A 52 3.30 1.19 -2.90
C VAL A 52 2.75 0.36 -1.76
N VAL A 53 3.07 -0.93 -1.69
CA VAL A 53 2.58 -1.81 -0.62
C VAL A 53 3.12 -1.36 0.74
N SER A 54 4.39 -0.96 0.81
CA SER A 54 4.96 -0.45 2.06
C SER A 54 4.26 0.82 2.52
N ARG A 55 3.88 1.70 1.61
CA ARG A 55 3.15 2.93 1.94
C ARG A 55 1.71 2.66 2.36
N ILE A 56 1.05 1.67 1.74
CA ILE A 56 -0.28 1.23 2.17
C ILE A 56 -0.21 0.74 3.62
N LEU A 57 0.77 -0.09 3.93
CA LEU A 57 0.96 -0.61 5.30
C LEU A 57 1.21 0.52 6.29
N GLU A 58 2.07 1.49 5.95
CA GLU A 58 2.34 2.65 6.81
C GLU A 58 1.08 3.48 7.06
N ALA A 59 0.26 3.69 6.04
CA ALA A 59 -0.98 4.44 6.17
C ALA A 59 -1.94 3.74 7.14
N VAL A 60 -2.05 2.42 7.05
CA VAL A 60 -2.90 1.63 7.95
C VAL A 60 -2.35 1.60 9.37
N LYS A 61 -1.02 1.52 9.53
CA LYS A 61 -0.40 1.58 10.87
C LYS A 61 -0.68 2.90 11.58
N LYS A 62 -0.72 4.00 10.85
CA LYS A 62 -1.04 5.32 11.40
C LYS A 62 -2.51 5.44 11.76
N GLN A 63 -3.38 4.74 11.05
CA GLN A 63 -4.83 4.75 11.27
C GLN A 63 -5.37 3.32 11.27
N PRO A 64 -5.21 2.59 12.38
CA PRO A 64 -5.63 1.18 12.43
C PRO A 64 -7.10 0.93 12.09
N LYS A 65 -7.95 1.95 12.21
CA LYS A 65 -9.36 1.86 11.84
C LYS A 65 -9.56 1.58 10.35
N LYS A 66 -8.55 1.86 9.52
CA LYS A 66 -8.59 1.60 8.08
C LYS A 66 -8.19 0.16 7.73
N ALA A 67 -7.94 -0.68 8.74
CA ALA A 67 -7.54 -2.06 8.53
C ALA A 67 -8.56 -2.89 7.75
N GLN A 68 -9.84 -2.54 7.82
CA GLN A 68 -10.88 -3.22 7.04
C GLN A 68 -10.66 -3.07 5.53
N ASP A 69 -10.22 -1.89 5.11
CA ASP A 69 -9.89 -1.64 3.69
C ASP A 69 -8.71 -2.50 3.25
N LEU A 70 -7.78 -2.73 4.17
CA LEU A 70 -6.62 -3.56 3.91
C LEU A 70 -6.96 -5.05 3.83
N GLN A 71 -8.03 -5.49 4.49
CA GLN A 71 -8.36 -6.91 4.56
C GLN A 71 -8.67 -7.52 3.19
N LYS A 72 -9.46 -6.83 2.36
CA LYS A 72 -9.75 -7.27 1.00
C LYS A 72 -8.48 -7.33 0.16
N PHE A 73 -7.64 -6.32 0.31
CA PHE A 73 -6.34 -6.25 -0.34
C PHE A 73 -5.47 -7.47 0.02
N MET A 74 -5.39 -7.82 1.31
CA MET A 74 -4.59 -8.94 1.79
C MET A 74 -5.18 -10.30 1.41
N ASN A 75 -6.50 -10.41 1.35
CA ASN A 75 -7.15 -11.70 1.10
C ASN A 75 -7.21 -12.08 -0.38
N TYR A 76 -7.30 -11.10 -1.27
CA TYR A 76 -7.52 -11.36 -2.70
C TYR A 76 -6.37 -10.90 -3.58
N TYR A 77 -5.90 -9.68 -3.37
CA TYR A 77 -4.93 -9.09 -4.30
C TYR A 77 -3.50 -9.53 -4.03
N MET A 78 -3.08 -9.56 -2.78
CA MET A 78 -1.69 -9.91 -2.46
C MET A 78 -1.32 -11.35 -2.78
N PRO A 79 -2.15 -12.37 -2.42
CA PRO A 79 -1.80 -13.75 -2.77
C PRO A 79 -1.66 -13.96 -4.27
N THR A 80 -2.57 -13.37 -5.05
CA THR A 80 -2.53 -13.49 -6.51
C THR A 80 -1.32 -12.77 -7.08
N THR A 81 -1.05 -11.56 -6.62
CA THR A 81 0.12 -10.78 -7.05
C THR A 81 1.41 -11.54 -6.77
N TRP A 82 1.54 -12.09 -5.57
CA TRP A 82 2.70 -12.88 -5.21
C TRP A 82 2.87 -14.11 -6.10
N LYS A 83 1.77 -14.80 -6.40
CA LYS A 83 1.79 -15.96 -7.29
C LYS A 83 2.34 -15.60 -8.67
N LEU A 84 1.95 -14.44 -9.21
CA LEU A 84 2.46 -13.98 -10.49
C LEU A 84 3.96 -13.69 -10.43
N LEU A 85 4.43 -13.05 -9.39
CA LEU A 85 5.85 -12.72 -9.20
C LEU A 85 6.69 -13.98 -9.04
N ASP A 86 6.23 -14.90 -8.22
CA ASP A 86 6.93 -16.16 -7.99
C ASP A 86 7.00 -17.00 -9.27
N SER A 87 5.91 -17.04 -10.04
CA SER A 87 5.88 -17.73 -11.34
C SER A 87 6.86 -17.08 -12.31
N TYR A 88 6.90 -15.75 -12.37
CA TYR A 88 7.85 -15.05 -13.24
C TYR A 88 9.29 -15.41 -12.88
N ARG A 89 9.60 -15.40 -11.58
CA ARG A 89 10.93 -15.74 -11.08
C ARG A 89 11.31 -17.17 -11.49
N ASN A 90 10.37 -18.11 -11.40
CA ASN A 90 10.60 -19.50 -11.81
C ASN A 90 10.80 -19.60 -13.32
N PHE A 91 10.04 -18.86 -14.12
CA PHE A 91 10.21 -18.84 -15.57
C PHE A 91 11.57 -18.27 -15.98
N GLU A 92 12.08 -17.27 -15.26
CA GLU A 92 13.41 -16.72 -15.54
C GLU A 92 14.52 -17.76 -15.38
N LYS A 93 14.32 -18.74 -14.49
CA LYS A 93 15.30 -19.80 -14.22
C LYS A 93 15.28 -20.91 -15.25
N GLU A 94 14.25 -20.97 -16.08
CA GLU A 94 14.14 -22.04 -17.09
C GLU A 94 15.21 -21.87 -18.16
N PRO A 95 16.04 -22.94 -18.41
CA PRO A 95 17.07 -22.86 -19.44
C PRO A 95 16.52 -22.68 -20.85
N ILE A 96 15.31 -23.22 -21.10
CA ILE A 96 14.66 -23.10 -22.40
C ILE A 96 13.50 -22.13 -22.25
N GLN A 97 13.64 -20.98 -22.90
CA GLN A 97 12.59 -19.96 -22.92
C GLN A 97 11.65 -20.24 -24.07
N SER A 98 10.70 -21.13 -23.84
CA SER A 98 9.69 -21.50 -24.84
C SER A 98 8.79 -20.30 -25.17
N GLU A 99 8.06 -20.41 -26.28
CA GLU A 99 7.10 -19.37 -26.68
C GLU A 99 6.05 -19.12 -25.59
N ASN A 100 5.57 -20.19 -24.95
CA ASN A 100 4.59 -20.05 -23.86
C ASN A 100 5.17 -19.32 -22.64
N ILE A 101 6.43 -19.59 -22.30
CA ILE A 101 7.11 -18.90 -21.19
C ILE A 101 7.28 -17.41 -21.51
N LEU A 102 7.78 -17.10 -22.70
CA LEU A 102 7.98 -15.71 -23.12
C LEU A 102 6.66 -14.92 -23.12
N LYS A 103 5.60 -15.53 -23.64
CA LYS A 103 4.29 -14.93 -23.69
C LYS A 103 3.72 -14.66 -22.28
N THR A 104 3.82 -15.67 -21.42
CA THR A 104 3.31 -15.56 -20.04
C THR A 104 4.09 -14.52 -19.24
N LYS A 105 5.40 -14.48 -19.39
CA LYS A 105 6.23 -13.45 -18.74
C LYS A 105 5.80 -12.05 -19.17
N LYS A 106 5.54 -11.84 -20.45
CA LYS A 106 5.08 -10.55 -20.95
C LYS A 106 3.71 -10.19 -20.39
N GLU A 107 2.80 -11.15 -20.29
CA GLU A 107 1.49 -10.92 -19.67
C GLU A 107 1.62 -10.53 -18.21
N ILE A 108 2.53 -11.15 -17.46
CA ILE A 108 2.79 -10.80 -16.06
C ILE A 108 3.34 -9.37 -15.96
N GLU A 109 4.28 -8.99 -16.82
CA GLU A 109 4.84 -7.64 -16.85
C GLU A 109 3.75 -6.59 -17.08
N GLU A 110 2.87 -6.82 -18.05
CA GLU A 110 1.76 -5.91 -18.35
C GLU A 110 0.74 -5.86 -17.22
N THR A 111 0.42 -7.02 -16.64
CA THR A 111 -0.52 -7.12 -15.51
C THR A 111 0.03 -6.39 -14.29
N LEU A 112 1.34 -6.46 -14.07
CA LEU A 112 1.95 -5.78 -12.93
C LEU A 112 1.82 -4.26 -13.03
N ASP A 113 1.83 -3.69 -14.22
CA ASP A 113 1.54 -2.27 -14.41
C ASP A 113 0.11 -1.94 -13.94
N THR A 114 -0.85 -2.79 -14.31
CA THR A 114 -2.25 -2.64 -13.89
C THR A 114 -2.38 -2.75 -12.38
N ILE A 115 -1.69 -3.74 -11.78
CA ILE A 115 -1.69 -3.96 -10.32
C ILE A 115 -1.12 -2.72 -9.61
N ASN A 116 0.02 -2.21 -10.08
CA ASN A 116 0.65 -1.03 -9.48
C ASN A 116 -0.26 0.18 -9.55
N ASN A 117 -0.93 0.40 -10.66
CA ASN A 117 -1.88 1.51 -10.81
C ASN A 117 -3.07 1.35 -9.85
N ALA A 118 -3.59 0.13 -9.72
CA ALA A 118 -4.70 -0.15 -8.81
C ALA A 118 -4.30 0.06 -7.34
N PHE A 119 -3.11 -0.36 -6.97
CA PHE A 119 -2.62 -0.22 -5.60
C PHE A 119 -2.31 1.25 -5.27
N GLU A 120 -1.81 2.01 -6.24
CA GLU A 120 -1.63 3.45 -6.06
C GLU A 120 -2.97 4.16 -5.86
N THR A 121 -4.01 3.72 -6.56
CA THR A 121 -5.35 4.25 -6.36
C THR A 121 -5.86 3.93 -4.96
N LEU A 122 -5.64 2.70 -4.48
CA LEU A 122 -6.00 2.32 -3.12
C LEU A 122 -5.26 3.19 -2.09
N LEU A 123 -3.97 3.41 -2.28
CA LEU A 123 -3.17 4.26 -1.41
C LEU A 123 -3.73 5.69 -1.38
N ASN A 124 -4.06 6.23 -2.54
CA ASN A 124 -4.65 7.56 -2.64
C ASN A 124 -5.97 7.64 -1.88
N ASP A 125 -6.81 6.61 -2.02
CA ASP A 125 -8.10 6.55 -1.32
C ASP A 125 -7.91 6.52 0.20
N LEU A 126 -6.89 5.82 0.68
CA LEU A 126 -6.56 5.80 2.11
C LEU A 126 -6.17 7.18 2.63
N PHE A 127 -5.51 7.99 1.82
CA PHE A 127 -5.13 9.35 2.19
C PHE A 127 -6.27 10.35 2.02
N GLN A 128 -7.27 10.07 1.21
CA GLN A 128 -8.33 11.02 0.88
C GLN A 128 -9.12 11.47 2.10
N SER A 129 -9.51 10.54 2.97
CA SER A 129 -10.23 10.88 4.18
C SER A 129 -9.38 11.74 5.12
N THR A 130 -8.09 11.45 5.23
CA THR A 130 -7.15 12.25 6.03
C THR A 130 -7.01 13.65 5.44
N ALA A 131 -6.93 13.77 4.11
CA ALA A 131 -6.85 15.07 3.44
C ALA A 131 -8.11 15.92 3.70
N TRP A 132 -9.29 15.29 3.67
CA TRP A 132 -10.54 15.98 3.98
C TRP A 132 -10.59 16.46 5.43
N ASP A 133 -10.14 15.64 6.39
CA ASP A 133 -10.07 16.02 7.80
C ASP A 133 -9.14 17.20 8.01
N ILE A 134 -7.98 17.18 7.37
CA ILE A 134 -7.00 18.27 7.45
C ILE A 134 -7.57 19.57 6.82
N SER A 135 -8.23 19.46 5.68
CA SER A 135 -8.86 20.60 5.02
C SER A 135 -9.93 21.23 5.90
N SER A 136 -10.71 20.41 6.59
CA SER A 136 -11.70 20.86 7.54
C SER A 136 -11.06 21.59 8.73
N ASP A 137 -9.99 21.01 9.29
CA ASP A 137 -9.24 21.61 10.40
C ASP A 137 -8.63 22.95 10.00
N ILE A 138 -8.10 23.05 8.78
CA ILE A 138 -7.56 24.31 8.25
C ILE A 138 -8.65 25.37 8.19
N SER A 139 -9.84 25.02 7.69
CA SER A 139 -10.96 25.96 7.61
C SER A 139 -11.39 26.46 8.97
N VAL A 140 -11.46 25.56 9.96
CA VAL A 140 -11.80 25.93 11.34
C VAL A 140 -10.74 26.85 11.91
N LEU A 141 -9.46 26.52 11.74
CA LEU A 141 -8.35 27.33 12.22
C LEU A 141 -8.36 28.74 11.59
N GLU A 142 -8.57 28.82 10.28
CA GLU A 142 -8.64 30.10 9.58
C GLU A 142 -9.78 30.96 10.12
N THR A 143 -10.94 30.35 10.38
CA THR A 143 -12.08 31.07 10.97
C THR A 143 -11.75 31.59 12.36
N MET A 144 -11.12 30.77 13.18
CA MET A 144 -10.73 31.18 14.54
C MET A 144 -9.73 32.34 14.52
N LEU A 145 -8.71 32.22 13.63
CA LEU A 145 -7.71 33.27 13.48
C LEU A 145 -8.33 34.58 12.98
N ALA A 146 -9.30 34.50 12.09
CA ALA A 146 -10.01 35.67 11.59
C ALA A 146 -10.82 36.36 12.72
N GLN A 147 -11.49 35.56 13.56
CA GLN A 147 -12.25 36.08 14.69
C GLN A 147 -11.38 36.80 15.71
N GLU A 148 -10.15 36.33 15.91
CA GLU A 148 -9.18 36.93 16.81
C GLU A 148 -8.44 38.11 16.17
N GLY A 149 -8.70 38.41 14.90
CA GLY A 149 -8.04 39.48 14.18
C GLY A 149 -6.57 39.20 13.84
N LEU A 150 -6.18 37.93 13.79
CA LEU A 150 -4.80 37.53 13.60
C LEU A 150 -4.42 37.25 12.14
N THR A 151 -5.38 37.27 11.22
CA THR A 151 -5.09 37.07 9.81
C THR A 151 -4.85 38.40 9.10
N GLY A 152 -3.97 38.45 8.12
CA GLY A 152 -3.66 39.62 7.34
C GLY A 152 -4.87 40.20 6.60
N ASN A 153 -5.76 39.34 6.11
CA ASN A 153 -6.97 39.78 5.42
C ASN A 153 -7.93 40.54 6.35
N LYS A 154 -8.00 40.11 7.58
CA LYS A 154 -8.83 40.76 8.60
C LYS A 154 -8.28 42.13 8.99
N MET A 155 -6.98 42.29 8.91
CA MET A 155 -6.30 43.51 9.32
C MET A 155 -6.34 44.62 8.27
N LYS A 156 -6.94 44.36 7.11
CA LYS A 156 -7.10 45.34 6.04
C LYS A 156 -8.31 46.25 6.19
N PHE A 157 -9.03 46.15 7.25
CA PHE A 157 -10.18 46.98 7.51
C PHE A 157 -9.80 48.37 8.05
#